data_77142c54b9aa44edf1fa7e42690abf0b
#
_entry.id   77142c54b9aa44edf1fa7e42690abf0b
#
_cell.length_a   1.000
_cell.length_b   1.000
_cell.length_c   1.000
_cell.angle_alpha   90.00
_cell.angle_beta   90.00
_cell.angle_gamma   90.00
#
_symmetry.space_group_name_H-M   'P 1'
#
loop_
_entity.id
_entity.type
_entity.pdbx_description
1 polymer ?
#
loop_
_entity_poly.entity_id
_entity_poly.type
_entity_poly.pdbx_seq_one_letter_code
_entity_poly.pdbx_strand_id
1 'polypeptide(L)'
;MKFAFLILLAGTVFANAAEKKIFPEHWGQPPHLQTRDYVDLPGGYGKGSSTMRTWISANLEKDKLTQAGGGKAAAPAVQPVYAQDFEKAELDKVPDGMLVLDGGFGVKQVGSGKLLELPGDPLETFGVLFGPSEKAGFCVQARILGTGKGRRLPVLAVGLNGVGGYKLQVTPAKKALEIIKGEDVKATAPFDWQSGKWATLKFQVRPAGKAGEWLVEGRVWAEGTPEPTAWSIGFLETTEPTPGRPSIWGLPFSGTPIQFDDLTVTPVK
;
A
#
# COMPACT_ATOMS: atom_id res chain seq x y z
N MET A 1 45.85 34.48 44.06
CA MET A 1 44.64 33.80 44.46
C MET A 1 44.16 32.90 43.29
N LYS A 2 44.38 31.60 43.38
CA LYS A 2 43.96 30.62 42.34
C LYS A 2 42.67 29.99 42.80
N PHE A 3 41.58 30.16 42.01
CA PHE A 3 40.34 29.42 42.19
C PHE A 3 40.34 28.23 41.23
N ALA A 4 40.31 27.05 41.81
CA ALA A 4 40.11 25.80 41.09
C ALA A 4 38.62 25.54 40.96
N PHE A 5 38.11 25.34 39.70
CA PHE A 5 36.75 24.90 39.43
C PHE A 5 36.76 23.39 39.31
N LEU A 6 36.05 22.76 40.21
CA LEU A 6 35.82 21.31 40.22
C LEU A 6 34.61 21.02 39.29
N ILE A 7 34.82 20.34 38.16
CA ILE A 7 33.77 19.88 37.28
C ILE A 7 33.32 18.49 37.76
N LEU A 8 32.09 18.42 38.24
CA LEU A 8 31.42 17.15 38.60
C LEU A 8 30.82 16.58 37.32
N LEU A 9 31.37 15.46 36.81
CA LEU A 9 30.74 14.68 35.73
C LEU A 9 29.58 13.87 36.32
N ALA A 10 28.37 14.29 36.07
CA ALA A 10 27.16 13.46 36.27
C ALA A 10 26.99 12.56 35.04
N GLY A 11 27.29 11.27 35.20
CA GLY A 11 27.03 10.25 34.21
C GLY A 11 25.53 9.98 34.13
N THR A 12 24.89 10.42 33.06
CA THR A 12 23.53 10.01 32.70
C THR A 12 23.58 8.64 32.05
N VAL A 13 23.12 7.63 32.79
CA VAL A 13 22.82 6.30 32.27
C VAL A 13 21.60 6.43 31.38
N PHE A 14 21.78 6.35 30.07
CA PHE A 14 20.67 6.18 29.13
C PHE A 14 20.12 4.77 29.28
N ALA A 15 18.98 4.63 29.95
CA ALA A 15 18.20 3.43 29.89
C ALA A 15 17.68 3.26 28.46
N ASN A 16 18.16 2.22 27.79
CA ASN A 16 17.70 1.81 26.47
C ASN A 16 16.24 1.32 26.61
N ALA A 17 15.29 2.22 26.36
CA ALA A 17 13.90 1.84 26.21
C ALA A 17 13.79 1.02 24.93
N ALA A 18 13.60 -0.29 25.09
CA ALA A 18 13.30 -1.18 23.97
C ALA A 18 12.07 -0.64 23.24
N GLU A 19 12.24 -0.20 22.01
CA GLU A 19 11.14 0.17 21.13
C GLU A 19 10.16 -1.00 21.05
N LYS A 20 8.98 -0.80 21.58
CA LYS A 20 7.88 -1.74 21.47
C LYS A 20 7.48 -1.78 19.99
N LYS A 21 7.86 -2.85 19.28
CA LYS A 21 7.40 -3.09 17.90
C LYS A 21 5.88 -3.10 17.90
N ILE A 22 5.29 -2.11 17.23
CA ILE A 22 3.84 -1.88 17.14
C ILE A 22 3.16 -2.85 16.14
N PHE A 23 3.92 -3.74 15.51
CA PHE A 23 3.38 -4.72 14.57
C PHE A 23 3.06 -6.03 15.28
N PRO A 24 1.87 -6.62 15.05
CA PRO A 24 1.60 -7.99 15.46
C PRO A 24 2.67 -8.90 14.83
N GLU A 25 3.30 -9.77 15.60
CA GLU A 25 4.42 -10.63 15.18
C GLU A 25 4.10 -11.58 14.01
N HIS A 26 2.84 -11.67 13.60
CA HIS A 26 2.36 -12.55 12.52
C HIS A 26 2.16 -11.84 11.16
N TRP A 27 2.44 -10.55 11.05
CA TRP A 27 2.34 -9.83 9.76
C TRP A 27 3.53 -10.16 8.86
N GLY A 28 3.25 -10.89 7.80
CA GLY A 28 4.26 -11.32 6.81
C GLY A 28 4.76 -12.76 6.95
N GLN A 29 4.28 -13.50 7.94
CA GLN A 29 4.55 -14.94 8.01
C GLN A 29 3.36 -15.77 7.48
N PRO A 30 3.60 -16.88 6.80
CA PRO A 30 2.54 -17.80 6.43
C PRO A 30 1.73 -18.22 7.66
N PRO A 31 0.38 -18.35 7.57
CA PRO A 31 -0.48 -18.63 8.73
C PRO A 31 -0.14 -19.90 9.51
N HIS A 32 0.63 -20.82 8.93
CA HIS A 32 1.06 -22.08 9.53
C HIS A 32 2.42 -22.00 10.24
N LEU A 33 3.07 -20.82 10.25
CA LEU A 33 4.35 -20.59 10.95
C LEU A 33 4.16 -19.59 12.11
N GLN A 34 3.13 -19.77 12.92
CA GLN A 34 3.00 -19.00 14.14
C GLN A 34 4.08 -19.47 15.12
N THR A 35 4.94 -18.57 15.55
CA THR A 35 6.06 -18.82 16.50
C THR A 35 5.61 -19.48 17.80
N ARG A 36 4.35 -19.39 18.16
CA ARG A 36 3.77 -20.02 19.34
C ARG A 36 3.78 -21.56 19.27
N ASP A 37 3.65 -22.11 18.06
CA ASP A 37 3.63 -23.57 17.87
C ASP A 37 5.03 -24.22 17.96
N TYR A 38 6.07 -23.39 17.95
CA TYR A 38 7.46 -23.84 18.08
C TYR A 38 8.01 -23.85 19.51
N VAL A 39 7.41 -23.08 20.41
CA VAL A 39 7.89 -22.90 21.78
C VAL A 39 7.43 -24.05 22.69
N ASP A 40 6.27 -24.66 22.36
CA ASP A 40 5.64 -25.69 23.19
C ASP A 40 5.95 -27.14 22.74
N LEU A 41 6.84 -27.32 21.74
CA LEU A 41 7.26 -28.66 21.33
C LEU A 41 8.36 -29.19 22.25
N PRO A 42 8.17 -30.34 22.88
CA PRO A 42 9.21 -30.98 23.72
C PRO A 42 10.43 -31.33 22.84
N GLY A 43 11.54 -30.62 23.05
CA GLY A 43 12.79 -30.95 22.39
C GLY A 43 13.55 -29.83 21.68
N GLY A 44 13.06 -28.60 21.65
CA GLY A 44 13.82 -27.43 21.14
C GLY A 44 14.28 -27.57 19.67
N TYR A 45 14.65 -26.47 19.07
CA TYR A 45 15.30 -26.41 17.78
C TYR A 45 16.62 -27.19 17.82
N GLY A 46 16.63 -28.41 17.34
CA GLY A 46 17.84 -29.18 17.22
C GLY A 46 17.56 -30.64 16.90
N LYS A 47 17.85 -31.03 15.68
CA LYS A 47 17.90 -32.44 15.21
C LYS A 47 16.61 -33.25 15.43
N GLY A 48 15.57 -32.83 14.72
CA GLY A 48 14.48 -33.69 14.28
C GLY A 48 13.94 -34.73 15.24
N SER A 49 13.12 -34.31 16.23
CA SER A 49 12.30 -35.30 16.92
C SER A 49 11.33 -35.96 15.93
N SER A 50 11.05 -37.25 16.08
CA SER A 50 10.12 -38.00 15.25
C SER A 50 8.74 -37.34 15.15
N THR A 51 8.30 -36.68 16.18
CA THR A 51 7.02 -35.96 16.30
C THR A 51 6.93 -34.78 15.34
N MET A 52 8.01 -33.99 15.18
CA MET A 52 8.04 -32.85 14.25
C MET A 52 8.02 -33.33 12.80
N ARG A 53 8.71 -34.41 12.47
CA ARG A 53 8.67 -35.00 11.12
C ARG A 53 7.27 -35.51 10.78
N THR A 54 6.59 -36.16 11.71
CA THR A 54 5.23 -36.67 11.53
C THR A 54 4.24 -35.51 11.32
N TRP A 55 4.39 -34.41 12.05
CA TRP A 55 3.52 -33.22 11.90
C TRP A 55 3.74 -32.54 10.55
N ILE A 56 5.00 -32.31 10.15
CA ILE A 56 5.34 -31.71 8.85
C ILE A 56 4.84 -32.61 7.71
N SER A 57 5.05 -33.92 7.79
CA SER A 57 4.58 -34.85 6.78
C SER A 57 3.06 -34.89 6.66
N ALA A 58 2.34 -34.91 7.79
CA ALA A 58 0.89 -34.92 7.82
C ALA A 58 0.27 -33.64 7.25
N ASN A 59 0.90 -32.48 7.49
CA ASN A 59 0.40 -31.21 6.94
C ASN A 59 0.79 -31.03 5.46
N LEU A 60 1.97 -31.49 5.04
CA LEU A 60 2.34 -31.54 3.62
C LEU A 60 1.44 -32.48 2.81
N GLU A 61 1.04 -33.61 3.36
CA GLU A 61 0.07 -34.53 2.75
C GLU A 61 -1.32 -33.91 2.68
N LYS A 62 -1.74 -33.21 3.74
CA LYS A 62 -3.01 -32.49 3.79
C LYS A 62 -3.07 -31.36 2.76
N ASP A 63 -1.97 -30.61 2.61
CA ASP A 63 -1.86 -29.57 1.59
C ASP A 63 -1.85 -30.17 0.17
N LYS A 64 -1.21 -31.31 -0.05
CA LYS A 64 -1.25 -32.04 -1.33
C LYS A 64 -2.66 -32.57 -1.64
N LEU A 65 -3.37 -33.10 -0.64
CA LEU A 65 -4.76 -33.56 -0.80
C LEU A 65 -5.71 -32.38 -1.06
N THR A 66 -5.46 -31.21 -0.48
CA THR A 66 -6.23 -29.99 -0.75
C THR A 66 -5.95 -29.43 -2.15
N GLN A 67 -4.75 -29.65 -2.69
CA GLN A 67 -4.40 -29.26 -4.06
C GLN A 67 -4.85 -30.29 -5.11
N ALA A 68 -4.95 -31.58 -4.76
CA ALA A 68 -5.33 -32.66 -5.68
C ALA A 68 -6.84 -32.93 -5.76
N GLY A 69 -7.60 -32.46 -4.78
CA GLY A 69 -9.01 -32.74 -4.67
C GLY A 69 -9.91 -31.50 -4.66
N GLY A 70 -10.01 -30.81 -5.78
CA GLY A 70 -11.00 -29.78 -5.94
C GLY A 70 -10.42 -28.52 -6.58
N GLY A 71 -10.65 -28.38 -7.86
CA GLY A 71 -10.76 -27.06 -8.42
C GLY A 71 -11.84 -26.31 -7.63
N LYS A 72 -11.45 -25.64 -6.54
CA LYS A 72 -12.30 -24.65 -5.90
C LYS A 72 -12.58 -23.66 -7.01
N ALA A 73 -13.80 -23.71 -7.56
CA ALA A 73 -14.26 -22.72 -8.52
C ALA A 73 -13.81 -21.39 -7.94
N ALA A 74 -12.98 -20.65 -8.67
CA ALA A 74 -12.52 -19.33 -8.24
C ALA A 74 -13.79 -18.59 -7.84
N ALA A 75 -13.84 -18.09 -6.60
CA ALA A 75 -14.98 -17.32 -6.15
C ALA A 75 -15.25 -16.28 -7.25
N PRO A 76 -16.52 -16.08 -7.68
CA PRO A 76 -16.81 -15.21 -8.81
C PRO A 76 -16.05 -13.89 -8.59
N ALA A 77 -15.25 -13.50 -9.57
CA ALA A 77 -14.43 -12.29 -9.49
C ALA A 77 -15.38 -11.12 -9.16
N VAL A 78 -15.14 -10.45 -8.04
CA VAL A 78 -15.97 -9.33 -7.62
C VAL A 78 -15.84 -8.27 -8.70
N GLN A 79 -16.97 -7.93 -9.36
CA GLN A 79 -16.96 -6.95 -10.43
C GLN A 79 -16.65 -5.56 -9.87
N PRO A 80 -15.82 -4.75 -10.53
CA PRO A 80 -15.59 -3.39 -10.14
C PRO A 80 -16.87 -2.55 -10.28
N VAL A 81 -17.13 -1.68 -9.32
CA VAL A 81 -18.21 -0.68 -9.39
C VAL A 81 -17.80 0.56 -10.20
N TYR A 82 -16.52 0.68 -10.48
CA TYR A 82 -15.94 1.69 -11.36
C TYR A 82 -14.70 1.11 -12.04
N ALA A 83 -14.58 1.35 -13.35
CA ALA A 83 -13.40 0.99 -14.14
C ALA A 83 -13.17 2.05 -15.21
N GLN A 84 -11.93 2.46 -15.42
CA GLN A 84 -11.52 3.41 -16.44
C GLN A 84 -10.12 3.06 -16.95
N ASP A 85 -10.07 2.70 -18.25
CA ASP A 85 -8.85 2.39 -19.01
C ASP A 85 -8.49 3.48 -20.03
N PHE A 86 -9.23 4.56 -20.05
CA PHE A 86 -9.10 5.73 -20.93
C PHE A 86 -9.20 5.47 -22.44
N GLU A 87 -9.28 4.24 -22.91
CA GLU A 87 -9.24 3.91 -24.36
C GLU A 87 -10.34 4.58 -25.18
N LYS A 88 -11.52 4.78 -24.56
CA LYS A 88 -12.67 5.43 -25.20
C LYS A 88 -12.77 6.93 -24.90
N ALA A 89 -11.87 7.47 -24.09
CA ALA A 89 -11.92 8.87 -23.68
C ALA A 89 -11.47 9.81 -24.80
N GLU A 90 -11.95 11.06 -24.77
CA GLU A 90 -11.50 12.12 -25.66
C GLU A 90 -10.11 12.61 -25.25
N LEU A 91 -9.26 12.88 -26.24
CA LEU A 91 -7.93 13.44 -26.00
C LEU A 91 -8.02 14.85 -25.41
N ASP A 92 -7.04 15.19 -24.57
CA ASP A 92 -6.88 16.46 -23.90
C ASP A 92 -8.02 16.82 -22.92
N LYS A 93 -8.92 15.89 -22.63
CA LYS A 93 -10.01 16.05 -21.68
C LYS A 93 -9.89 15.05 -20.53
N VAL A 94 -10.49 15.37 -19.43
CA VAL A 94 -10.72 14.43 -18.33
C VAL A 94 -12.10 13.81 -18.51
N PRO A 95 -12.26 12.48 -18.43
CA PRO A 95 -13.55 11.81 -18.60
C PRO A 95 -14.63 12.32 -17.65
N ASP A 96 -15.88 12.30 -18.13
CA ASP A 96 -17.04 12.64 -17.31
C ASP A 96 -17.11 11.79 -16.03
N GLY A 97 -17.55 12.40 -14.94
CA GLY A 97 -17.63 11.74 -13.64
C GLY A 97 -16.33 11.73 -12.84
N MET A 98 -15.20 12.10 -13.42
CA MET A 98 -13.98 12.44 -12.70
C MET A 98 -13.98 13.92 -12.31
N LEU A 99 -13.52 14.23 -11.10
CA LEU A 99 -13.42 15.59 -10.57
C LEU A 99 -11.96 15.95 -10.35
N VAL A 100 -11.41 16.80 -11.19
CA VAL A 100 -10.09 17.39 -11.01
C VAL A 100 -10.16 18.36 -9.85
N LEU A 101 -9.34 18.16 -8.84
CA LEU A 101 -9.21 19.08 -7.70
C LEU A 101 -8.33 20.26 -8.07
N ASP A 102 -7.22 19.95 -8.73
CA ASP A 102 -6.29 20.92 -9.29
C ASP A 102 -5.35 20.18 -10.28
N GLY A 103 -4.62 20.92 -11.13
CA GLY A 103 -3.67 20.40 -12.10
C GLY A 103 -4.24 20.25 -13.52
N GLY A 104 -3.35 20.24 -14.50
CA GLY A 104 -3.68 20.17 -15.91
C GLY A 104 -3.86 18.74 -16.43
N PHE A 105 -4.61 17.88 -15.75
CA PHE A 105 -4.86 16.52 -16.20
C PHE A 105 -5.54 16.49 -17.57
N GLY A 106 -5.14 15.54 -18.42
CA GLY A 106 -5.77 15.31 -19.71
C GLY A 106 -5.41 13.93 -20.25
N VAL A 107 -6.32 13.35 -21.01
CA VAL A 107 -6.07 12.08 -21.70
C VAL A 107 -5.09 12.27 -22.83
N LYS A 108 -4.06 11.44 -22.89
CA LYS A 108 -3.03 11.48 -23.93
C LYS A 108 -2.95 10.14 -24.67
N GLN A 109 -2.61 10.22 -25.95
CA GLN A 109 -2.28 9.04 -26.76
C GLN A 109 -0.82 8.68 -26.53
N VAL A 110 -0.55 7.44 -26.09
CA VAL A 110 0.82 6.92 -25.92
C VAL A 110 0.91 5.56 -26.61
N GLY A 111 1.65 5.51 -27.70
CA GLY A 111 1.68 4.34 -28.56
C GLY A 111 0.29 4.03 -29.14
N SER A 112 -0.21 2.82 -28.95
CA SER A 112 -1.53 2.40 -29.40
C SER A 112 -2.65 2.64 -28.38
N GLY A 113 -2.31 2.95 -27.11
CA GLY A 113 -3.27 3.12 -26.01
C GLY A 113 -3.42 4.57 -25.59
N LYS A 114 -4.42 4.82 -24.74
CA LYS A 114 -4.66 6.11 -24.11
C LYS A 114 -4.51 5.99 -22.60
N LEU A 115 -4.14 7.08 -21.95
CA LEU A 115 -3.99 7.17 -20.51
C LEU A 115 -4.27 8.58 -20.03
N LEU A 116 -4.46 8.76 -18.72
CA LEU A 116 -4.55 10.08 -18.11
C LEU A 116 -3.15 10.57 -17.73
N GLU A 117 -2.81 11.78 -18.13
CA GLU A 117 -1.51 12.38 -17.84
C GLU A 117 -1.67 13.65 -17.00
N LEU A 118 -0.84 13.76 -15.97
CA LEU A 118 -0.56 14.97 -15.23
C LEU A 118 0.74 15.58 -15.79
N PRO A 119 0.75 16.82 -16.28
CA PRO A 119 1.94 17.50 -16.77
C PRO A 119 3.06 17.56 -15.72
N GLY A 120 4.30 17.75 -16.20
CA GLY A 120 5.49 17.81 -15.35
C GLY A 120 5.63 19.10 -14.53
N ASP A 121 4.77 20.08 -14.73
CA ASP A 121 4.75 21.38 -14.06
C ASP A 121 3.33 21.92 -13.91
N PRO A 122 3.04 22.74 -12.89
CA PRO A 122 3.94 23.14 -11.79
C PRO A 122 4.28 21.98 -10.84
N LEU A 123 5.30 22.19 -9.99
CA LEU A 123 5.83 21.16 -9.08
C LEU A 123 5.02 21.12 -7.77
N GLU A 124 3.73 20.90 -7.87
CA GLU A 124 2.78 20.85 -6.75
C GLU A 124 2.05 19.50 -6.70
N THR A 125 1.29 19.28 -5.64
CA THR A 125 0.51 18.05 -5.47
C THR A 125 -0.87 18.23 -6.07
N PHE A 126 -1.18 17.40 -7.06
CA PHE A 126 -2.44 17.42 -7.80
C PHE A 126 -3.21 16.12 -7.61
N GLY A 127 -4.53 16.19 -7.73
CA GLY A 127 -5.38 15.02 -7.56
C GLY A 127 -6.66 15.05 -8.35
N VAL A 128 -7.18 13.85 -8.62
CA VAL A 128 -8.47 13.61 -9.27
C VAL A 128 -9.28 12.64 -8.44
N LEU A 129 -10.54 13.00 -8.17
CA LEU A 129 -11.52 12.11 -7.54
C LEU A 129 -12.34 11.39 -8.61
N PHE A 130 -12.68 10.12 -8.37
CA PHE A 130 -13.48 9.31 -9.29
C PHE A 130 -14.32 8.26 -8.54
N GLY A 131 -15.18 7.55 -9.27
CA GLY A 131 -15.99 6.47 -8.69
C GLY A 131 -16.99 6.93 -7.62
N PRO A 132 -17.61 5.99 -6.88
CA PRO A 132 -18.60 6.29 -5.85
C PRO A 132 -17.98 6.78 -4.55
N SER A 133 -18.82 7.38 -3.70
CA SER A 133 -18.43 7.90 -2.38
C SER A 133 -18.92 6.96 -1.30
N GLU A 134 -17.98 6.38 -0.53
CA GLU A 134 -18.28 5.45 0.56
C GLU A 134 -17.37 5.70 1.77
N LYS A 135 -17.79 5.20 2.95
CA LYS A 135 -16.99 5.25 4.18
C LYS A 135 -15.91 4.15 4.22
N ALA A 136 -16.31 2.93 3.88
CA ALA A 136 -15.46 1.75 3.92
C ALA A 136 -16.04 0.66 2.98
N GLY A 137 -15.31 -0.44 2.80
CA GLY A 137 -15.76 -1.54 1.94
C GLY A 137 -15.38 -1.36 0.49
N PHE A 138 -14.39 -0.51 0.20
CA PHE A 138 -13.82 -0.33 -1.14
C PHE A 138 -12.31 -0.58 -1.18
N CYS A 139 -11.91 -1.10 -2.32
CA CYS A 139 -10.54 -1.23 -2.76
C CYS A 139 -10.35 -0.43 -4.04
N VAL A 140 -9.43 0.51 -4.06
CA VAL A 140 -9.00 1.25 -5.25
C VAL A 140 -7.72 0.65 -5.78
N GLN A 141 -7.61 0.57 -7.12
CA GLN A 141 -6.37 0.18 -7.80
C GLN A 141 -6.12 1.14 -8.96
N ALA A 142 -4.85 1.45 -9.20
CA ALA A 142 -4.39 2.19 -10.36
C ALA A 142 -2.99 1.75 -10.77
N ARG A 143 -2.70 1.82 -12.07
CA ARG A 143 -1.33 1.79 -12.59
C ARG A 143 -0.84 3.21 -12.72
N ILE A 144 0.37 3.46 -12.23
CA ILE A 144 0.95 4.81 -12.23
C ILE A 144 2.40 4.71 -12.71
N LEU A 145 2.77 5.57 -13.67
CA LEU A 145 4.12 5.69 -14.17
C LEU A 145 4.64 7.10 -13.89
N GLY A 146 5.83 7.17 -13.30
CA GLY A 146 6.57 8.40 -13.11
C GLY A 146 8.02 8.23 -13.54
N THR A 147 8.68 9.33 -13.85
CA THR A 147 10.09 9.32 -14.25
C THR A 147 10.88 10.27 -13.34
N GLY A 148 11.95 9.78 -12.76
CA GLY A 148 12.89 10.60 -12.00
C GLY A 148 13.86 11.35 -12.91
N LYS A 149 14.32 12.53 -12.49
CA LYS A 149 15.34 13.32 -13.21
C LYS A 149 16.45 13.72 -12.25
N GLY A 150 17.55 12.99 -12.28
CA GLY A 150 18.63 13.16 -11.33
C GLY A 150 18.18 12.87 -9.89
N ARG A 151 18.27 13.88 -9.00
CA ARG A 151 17.82 13.76 -7.60
C ARG A 151 16.35 14.11 -7.39
N ARG A 152 15.65 14.57 -8.43
CA ARG A 152 14.24 14.91 -8.37
C ARG A 152 13.41 13.69 -8.70
N LEU A 153 12.57 13.27 -7.79
CA LEU A 153 11.76 12.06 -7.89
C LEU A 153 10.29 12.43 -7.67
N PRO A 154 9.37 11.91 -8.52
CA PRO A 154 7.96 12.19 -8.36
C PRO A 154 7.40 11.49 -7.11
N VAL A 155 6.25 11.93 -6.63
CA VAL A 155 5.44 11.21 -5.64
C VAL A 155 4.15 10.74 -6.30
N LEU A 156 3.77 9.49 -6.04
CA LEU A 156 2.64 8.81 -6.69
C LEU A 156 1.72 8.25 -5.60
N ALA A 157 0.40 8.45 -5.74
CA ALA A 157 -0.50 7.87 -4.75
C ALA A 157 -1.89 7.52 -5.32
N VAL A 158 -2.55 6.59 -4.62
CA VAL A 158 -4.00 6.35 -4.69
C VAL A 158 -4.62 6.68 -3.34
N GLY A 159 -5.89 7.08 -3.32
CA GLY A 159 -6.56 7.43 -2.08
C GLY A 159 -7.99 6.91 -1.99
N LEU A 160 -8.50 6.86 -0.78
CA LEU A 160 -9.87 6.56 -0.42
C LEU A 160 -10.38 7.60 0.58
N ASN A 161 -11.71 7.76 0.65
CA ASN A 161 -12.38 8.69 1.56
C ASN A 161 -12.17 10.17 1.25
N GLY A 162 -11.97 10.51 -0.03
CA GLY A 162 -11.88 11.90 -0.49
C GLY A 162 -10.54 12.58 -0.17
N VAL A 163 -10.53 13.91 -0.19
CA VAL A 163 -9.31 14.74 -0.05
C VAL A 163 -8.66 14.57 1.33
N GLY A 164 -9.46 14.59 2.39
CA GLY A 164 -9.00 14.45 3.78
C GLY A 164 -8.89 12.99 4.26
N GLY A 165 -9.12 12.03 3.37
CA GLY A 165 -9.08 10.62 3.68
C GLY A 165 -7.66 10.03 3.71
N TYR A 166 -7.58 8.75 3.35
CA TYR A 166 -6.32 8.01 3.36
C TYR A 166 -5.69 8.00 1.97
N LYS A 167 -4.35 8.06 1.92
CA LYS A 167 -3.55 7.91 0.69
C LYS A 167 -2.51 6.82 0.90
N LEU A 168 -2.44 5.89 -0.05
CA LEU A 168 -1.30 4.99 -0.20
C LEU A 168 -0.31 5.66 -1.15
N GLN A 169 0.83 6.08 -0.64
CA GLN A 169 1.79 6.92 -1.34
C GLN A 169 3.14 6.23 -1.51
N VAL A 170 3.64 6.22 -2.73
CA VAL A 170 5.03 5.89 -3.03
C VAL A 170 5.84 7.16 -2.95
N THR A 171 6.84 7.17 -2.05
CA THR A 171 7.77 8.29 -1.82
C THR A 171 9.20 7.84 -2.18
N PRO A 172 9.61 7.92 -3.46
CA PRO A 172 10.88 7.37 -3.93
C PRO A 172 12.11 7.96 -3.23
N ALA A 173 12.07 9.24 -2.87
CA ALA A 173 13.17 9.90 -2.16
C ALA A 173 13.46 9.28 -0.78
N LYS A 174 12.46 8.68 -0.14
CA LYS A 174 12.58 7.95 1.13
C LYS A 174 12.72 6.44 0.92
N LYS A 175 12.61 5.93 -0.31
CA LYS A 175 12.47 4.49 -0.62
C LYS A 175 11.34 3.84 0.18
N ALA A 176 10.21 4.52 0.26
CA ALA A 176 9.12 4.15 1.15
C ALA A 176 7.78 4.09 0.42
N LEU A 177 6.93 3.17 0.91
CA LEU A 177 5.49 3.15 0.76
C LEU A 177 4.90 3.66 2.07
N GLU A 178 4.04 4.66 2.01
CA GLU A 178 3.47 5.31 3.19
C GLU A 178 1.94 5.29 3.12
N ILE A 179 1.26 5.07 4.25
CA ILE A 179 -0.16 5.39 4.39
C ILE A 179 -0.27 6.71 5.14
N ILE A 180 -0.95 7.68 4.53
CA ILE A 180 -1.09 9.04 5.04
C ILE A 180 -2.57 9.34 5.24
N LYS A 181 -2.93 10.01 6.34
CA LYS A 181 -4.26 10.58 6.61
C LYS A 181 -4.11 12.07 6.89
N GLY A 182 -4.65 12.90 5.99
CA GLY A 182 -4.34 14.33 6.01
C GLY A 182 -2.85 14.57 5.79
N GLU A 183 -2.16 15.10 6.82
CA GLU A 183 -0.71 15.30 6.83
C GLU A 183 0.06 14.23 7.64
N ASP A 184 -0.67 13.38 8.38
CA ASP A 184 -0.08 12.39 9.26
C ASP A 184 0.31 11.11 8.52
N VAL A 185 1.56 10.66 8.66
CA VAL A 185 1.99 9.33 8.25
C VAL A 185 1.54 8.31 9.31
N LYS A 186 0.62 7.43 8.93
CA LYS A 186 0.05 6.38 9.81
C LYS A 186 0.83 5.08 9.78
N ALA A 187 1.45 4.76 8.64
CA ALA A 187 2.29 3.56 8.48
C ALA A 187 3.34 3.81 7.41
N THR A 188 4.46 3.09 7.51
CA THR A 188 5.56 3.14 6.54
C THR A 188 6.12 1.74 6.31
N ALA A 189 6.38 1.39 5.06
CA ALA A 189 7.05 0.15 4.65
C ALA A 189 8.14 0.46 3.60
N PRO A 190 9.20 -0.34 3.49
CA PRO A 190 10.20 -0.14 2.45
C PRO A 190 9.62 -0.49 1.07
N PHE A 191 9.93 0.34 0.08
CA PHE A 191 9.63 0.08 -1.32
C PHE A 191 10.68 0.72 -2.23
N ASP A 192 11.34 -0.09 -3.05
CA ASP A 192 12.34 0.36 -4.01
C ASP A 192 11.69 0.64 -5.37
N TRP A 193 11.16 1.87 -5.50
CA TRP A 193 10.51 2.33 -6.73
C TRP A 193 11.51 2.46 -7.88
N GLN A 194 11.06 2.11 -9.09
CA GLN A 194 11.87 2.15 -10.30
C GLN A 194 11.36 3.23 -11.26
N SER A 195 12.24 4.19 -11.56
CA SER A 195 11.97 5.27 -12.51
C SER A 195 11.65 4.75 -13.90
N GLY A 196 10.60 5.31 -14.53
CA GLY A 196 10.20 4.97 -15.88
C GLY A 196 9.54 3.59 -16.02
N LYS A 197 9.17 2.95 -14.92
CA LYS A 197 8.38 1.71 -14.91
C LYS A 197 7.02 1.93 -14.28
N TRP A 198 6.02 1.26 -14.81
CA TRP A 198 4.71 1.21 -14.22
C TRP A 198 4.74 0.54 -12.84
N ALA A 199 4.06 1.13 -11.90
CA ALA A 199 3.78 0.54 -10.60
C ALA A 199 2.27 0.44 -10.42
N THR A 200 1.77 -0.71 -9.97
CA THR A 200 0.37 -0.87 -9.59
C THR A 200 0.24 -0.66 -8.09
N LEU A 201 -0.59 0.28 -7.70
CA LEU A 201 -0.96 0.54 -6.31
C LEU A 201 -2.37 0.01 -6.08
N LYS A 202 -2.54 -0.75 -5.00
CA LYS A 202 -3.83 -1.29 -4.56
C LYS A 202 -4.04 -0.98 -3.10
N PHE A 203 -5.19 -0.36 -2.78
CA PHE A 203 -5.44 0.21 -1.47
C PHE A 203 -6.88 -0.01 -1.03
N GLN A 204 -7.10 -0.45 0.21
CA GLN A 204 -8.44 -0.70 0.73
C GLN A 204 -8.66 -0.15 2.12
N VAL A 205 -9.92 0.18 2.39
CA VAL A 205 -10.45 0.47 3.72
C VAL A 205 -11.67 -0.43 3.95
N ARG A 206 -11.60 -1.28 4.95
CA ARG A 206 -12.67 -2.25 5.24
C ARG A 206 -12.90 -2.43 6.74
N PRO A 207 -14.09 -2.88 7.17
CA PRO A 207 -14.31 -3.28 8.56
C PRO A 207 -13.32 -4.35 9.01
N ALA A 208 -12.85 -4.26 10.25
CA ALA A 208 -11.86 -5.19 10.84
C ALA A 208 -12.50 -6.41 11.55
N GLY A 209 -13.82 -6.61 11.42
CA GLY A 209 -14.57 -7.67 12.09
C GLY A 209 -15.03 -7.30 13.50
N LYS A 210 -14.42 -6.34 14.18
CA LYS A 210 -14.89 -5.77 15.43
C LYS A 210 -15.55 -4.41 15.17
N ALA A 211 -16.69 -4.16 15.79
CA ALA A 211 -17.41 -2.90 15.64
C ALA A 211 -16.54 -1.72 16.07
N GLY A 212 -16.50 -0.66 15.27
CA GLY A 212 -15.68 0.52 15.53
C GLY A 212 -14.21 0.39 15.13
N GLU A 213 -13.84 -0.67 14.40
CA GLU A 213 -12.48 -0.87 13.91
C GLU A 213 -12.47 -1.09 12.38
N TRP A 214 -11.49 -0.50 11.71
CA TRP A 214 -11.29 -0.61 10.27
C TRP A 214 -9.85 -0.96 9.96
N LEU A 215 -9.65 -1.83 8.96
CA LEU A 215 -8.33 -2.11 8.40
C LEU A 215 -8.10 -1.21 7.20
N VAL A 216 -7.00 -0.47 7.24
CA VAL A 216 -6.49 0.34 6.14
C VAL A 216 -5.23 -0.34 5.64
N GLU A 217 -5.27 -0.89 4.41
CA GLU A 217 -4.24 -1.79 3.90
C GLU A 217 -3.86 -1.44 2.47
N GLY A 218 -2.56 -1.50 2.16
CA GLY A 218 -2.02 -1.20 0.85
C GLY A 218 -0.96 -2.18 0.38
N ARG A 219 -0.86 -2.34 -0.94
CA ARG A 219 0.24 -3.04 -1.60
C ARG A 219 0.60 -2.37 -2.90
N VAL A 220 1.84 -2.55 -3.30
CA VAL A 220 2.40 -2.01 -4.53
C VAL A 220 3.31 -3.05 -5.18
N TRP A 221 3.31 -3.09 -6.50
CA TRP A 221 4.23 -3.94 -7.26
C TRP A 221 4.58 -3.28 -8.59
N ALA A 222 5.78 -3.59 -9.07
CA ALA A 222 6.27 -3.10 -10.34
C ALA A 222 5.72 -3.92 -11.51
N GLU A 223 5.63 -3.33 -12.67
CA GLU A 223 5.31 -4.01 -13.92
C GLU A 223 6.22 -5.23 -14.15
N GLY A 224 5.65 -6.32 -14.64
CA GLY A 224 6.36 -7.57 -14.87
C GLY A 224 6.56 -8.42 -13.60
N THR A 225 6.11 -7.95 -12.43
CA THR A 225 6.08 -8.75 -11.20
C THR A 225 4.64 -9.16 -10.85
N PRO A 226 4.41 -10.32 -10.24
CA PRO A 226 3.08 -10.72 -9.81
C PRO A 226 2.57 -9.82 -8.68
N GLU A 227 1.24 -9.70 -8.58
CA GLU A 227 0.60 -9.04 -7.43
C GLU A 227 1.00 -9.77 -6.13
N PRO A 228 1.52 -9.08 -5.11
CA PRO A 228 1.82 -9.69 -3.82
C PRO A 228 0.57 -10.29 -3.18
N THR A 229 0.68 -11.48 -2.60
CA THR A 229 -0.44 -12.13 -1.89
C THR A 229 -0.76 -11.43 -0.58
N ALA A 230 0.27 -10.97 0.13
CA ALA A 230 0.13 -10.22 1.38
C ALA A 230 0.03 -8.71 1.13
N TRP A 231 -0.63 -8.00 2.03
CA TRP A 231 -0.60 -6.54 2.08
C TRP A 231 0.80 -6.08 2.53
N SER A 232 1.38 -5.14 1.79
CA SER A 232 2.74 -4.64 2.05
C SER A 232 2.79 -3.71 3.26
N ILE A 233 1.67 -3.05 3.56
CA ILE A 233 1.54 -2.04 4.61
C ILE A 233 0.08 -1.99 5.08
N GLY A 234 -0.14 -1.65 6.35
CA GLY A 234 -1.48 -1.42 6.87
C GLY A 234 -1.47 -1.00 8.33
N PHE A 235 -2.62 -0.55 8.81
CA PHE A 235 -2.84 -0.26 10.22
C PHE A 235 -4.33 -0.42 10.60
N LEU A 236 -4.59 -0.52 11.89
CA LEU A 236 -5.93 -0.56 12.44
C LEU A 236 -6.38 0.88 12.75
N GLU A 237 -7.46 1.31 12.11
CA GLU A 237 -8.12 2.59 12.38
C GLU A 237 -9.27 2.37 13.36
N THR A 238 -9.37 3.22 14.37
CA THR A 238 -10.44 3.19 15.40
C THR A 238 -11.39 4.39 15.31
N THR A 239 -11.07 5.34 14.43
CA THR A 239 -11.96 6.44 14.10
C THR A 239 -12.75 6.09 12.83
N GLU A 240 -14.07 6.24 12.89
CA GLU A 240 -14.91 5.94 11.73
C GLU A 240 -14.45 6.75 10.50
N PRO A 241 -14.16 6.09 9.36
CA PRO A 241 -13.79 6.79 8.14
C PRO A 241 -14.92 7.69 7.65
N THR A 242 -14.58 8.88 7.16
CA THR A 242 -15.57 9.77 6.53
C THR A 242 -15.93 9.28 5.13
N PRO A 243 -17.16 9.49 4.65
CA PRO A 243 -17.51 9.19 3.27
C PRO A 243 -16.67 10.03 2.31
N GLY A 244 -16.22 9.42 1.21
CA GLY A 244 -15.49 10.15 0.20
C GLY A 244 -15.18 9.27 -1.01
N ARG A 245 -14.90 9.91 -2.14
CA ARG A 245 -14.59 9.25 -3.40
C ARG A 245 -13.14 8.72 -3.40
N PRO A 246 -12.86 7.63 -4.12
CA PRO A 246 -11.50 7.24 -4.48
C PRO A 246 -10.77 8.34 -5.24
N SER A 247 -9.44 8.29 -5.24
CA SER A 247 -8.61 9.32 -5.87
C SER A 247 -7.27 8.78 -6.37
N ILE A 248 -6.70 9.49 -7.33
CA ILE A 248 -5.28 9.39 -7.72
C ILE A 248 -4.61 10.72 -7.42
N TRP A 249 -3.31 10.65 -7.11
CA TRP A 249 -2.51 11.84 -6.79
C TRP A 249 -1.13 11.75 -7.40
N GLY A 250 -0.60 12.89 -7.79
CA GLY A 250 0.76 13.03 -8.30
C GLY A 250 1.40 14.34 -7.84
N LEU A 251 2.70 14.26 -7.50
CA LEU A 251 3.58 15.40 -7.36
C LEU A 251 4.71 15.26 -8.39
N PRO A 252 4.68 15.97 -9.52
CA PRO A 252 5.64 15.84 -10.60
C PRO A 252 6.96 16.56 -10.28
N PHE A 253 7.53 16.30 -9.10
CA PHE A 253 8.73 16.99 -8.60
C PHE A 253 9.97 16.81 -9.49
N SER A 254 9.96 15.80 -10.35
CA SER A 254 11.00 15.58 -11.38
C SER A 254 10.93 16.57 -12.55
N GLY A 255 9.81 17.27 -12.72
CA GLY A 255 9.52 18.08 -13.91
C GLY A 255 9.22 17.23 -15.13
N THR A 256 8.78 15.98 -14.91
CA THR A 256 8.33 15.03 -15.95
C THR A 256 6.88 14.65 -15.70
N PRO A 257 6.09 14.34 -16.74
CA PRO A 257 4.70 13.92 -16.54
C PRO A 257 4.57 12.68 -15.66
N ILE A 258 3.41 12.59 -14.98
CA ILE A 258 2.97 11.37 -14.29
C ILE A 258 1.77 10.83 -15.08
N GLN A 259 1.78 9.53 -15.35
CA GLN A 259 0.76 8.86 -16.14
C GLN A 259 -0.02 7.87 -15.28
N PHE A 260 -1.33 7.80 -15.50
CA PHE A 260 -2.27 6.97 -14.75
C PHE A 260 -3.10 6.15 -15.73
N ASP A 261 -3.32 4.88 -15.37
CA ASP A 261 -4.07 3.94 -16.18
C ASP A 261 -4.75 2.86 -15.33
N ASP A 262 -5.66 2.10 -15.94
CA ASP A 262 -6.34 0.95 -15.31
C ASP A 262 -6.94 1.25 -13.93
N LEU A 263 -7.67 2.37 -13.82
CA LEU A 263 -8.33 2.73 -12.57
C LEU A 263 -9.50 1.79 -12.28
N THR A 264 -9.52 1.17 -11.13
CA THR A 264 -10.66 0.36 -10.69
C THR A 264 -11.05 0.64 -9.26
N VAL A 265 -12.34 0.50 -8.95
CA VAL A 265 -12.87 0.49 -7.58
C VAL A 265 -13.71 -0.77 -7.41
N THR A 266 -13.34 -1.61 -6.45
CA THR A 266 -13.96 -2.90 -6.21
C THR A 266 -14.52 -2.97 -4.79
N PRO A 267 -15.75 -3.47 -4.57
CA PRO A 267 -16.26 -3.72 -3.25
C PRO A 267 -15.41 -4.76 -2.52
N VAL A 268 -15.16 -4.55 -1.22
CA VAL A 268 -14.49 -5.49 -0.32
C VAL A 268 -15.29 -5.67 0.95
N LYS A 269 -15.20 -6.87 1.56
CA LYS A 269 -15.92 -7.24 2.79
C LYS A 269 -15.01 -7.14 4.01
#